data_9cdcc286e171fe3f995fbfef72b62f39
#
_entry.id   9cdcc286e171fe3f995fbfef72b62f39
#
_cell.length_a   1.000
_cell.length_b   1.000
_cell.length_c   1.000
_cell.angle_alpha   90.00
_cell.angle_beta   90.00
_cell.angle_gamma   90.00
#
_symmetry.space_group_name_H-M   'P 1'
#
loop_
_entity.id
_entity.type
_entity.pdbx_description
1 polymer ?
#
loop_
_entity_poly.entity_id
_entity_poly.type
_entity_poly.pdbx_seq_one_letter_code
_entity_poly.pdbx_strand_id
1 'polypeptide(L)'
;MSRRRAVITGIGPITCIGHGRENFWNAILAEKSGIKSFDSGVFRVRAAGEINDWDPEQFFSPQRLKRLDRYAQFAVVSAKLALEDARLEYSREKPQDRVGVSFGTALGGVCKAEEQYLRYLKKGARGVQPTLAVQVFGGSAHSNIAIEFGFRGAGTTNSNSCASGTVSVGEALRYIRDDFVDVVVAGGAEAPLTTITIGAFDIIKTMSRWPENPALACRPFDLLRDGFVMGEGGASLVIEELEHARSRGAHIYAEVLGYSINNDAFHMTSPLPNGESSIRAMREALTDAQLAPEQIDYINAHASSTQLNDSAETASIKQVLGNHAQRIPVSGTKGYYAHPLGATGAIEAALCALALDRQWVPPTINYTNHDPLCDLDVVPNHGREAELTYIMSNSFGFGGINACVVLGKAPQ
;
A
#
# COMPACT_ATOMS: atom_id res chain seq x y z
N MET A 1 -0.67 31.75 10.47
CA MET A 1 -1.56 31.16 9.45
C MET A 1 -1.95 29.78 9.94
N SER A 2 -3.20 29.35 9.78
CA SER A 2 -3.60 27.98 10.07
C SER A 2 -2.85 27.03 9.13
N ARG A 3 -2.44 25.85 9.60
CA ARG A 3 -1.76 24.81 8.82
C ARG A 3 -2.69 24.36 7.69
N ARG A 4 -2.21 24.27 6.45
CA ARG A 4 -2.99 23.74 5.32
C ARG A 4 -3.37 22.30 5.59
N ARG A 5 -4.57 21.91 5.21
CA ARG A 5 -5.15 20.58 5.47
C ARG A 5 -5.17 19.76 4.19
N ALA A 6 -4.89 18.47 4.30
CA ALA A 6 -4.81 17.55 3.17
C ALA A 6 -5.95 16.54 3.23
N VAL A 7 -6.74 16.43 2.15
CA VAL A 7 -7.90 15.56 2.07
C VAL A 7 -7.81 14.61 0.87
N ILE A 8 -8.32 13.40 1.02
CA ILE A 8 -8.37 12.39 -0.04
C ILE A 8 -9.66 12.58 -0.82
N THR A 9 -9.55 12.84 -2.12
CA THR A 9 -10.69 13.09 -3.01
C THR A 9 -10.83 12.06 -4.12
N GLY A 10 -9.83 11.20 -4.34
CA GLY A 10 -9.89 10.15 -5.35
C GLY A 10 -9.11 8.91 -4.94
N ILE A 11 -9.60 7.74 -5.33
CA ILE A 11 -9.08 6.44 -4.95
C ILE A 11 -9.05 5.52 -6.17
N GLY A 12 -7.85 5.00 -6.50
CA GLY A 12 -7.64 4.16 -7.68
C GLY A 12 -6.83 2.88 -7.38
N PRO A 13 -7.38 1.86 -6.72
CA PRO A 13 -6.70 0.60 -6.47
C PRO A 13 -6.68 -0.29 -7.72
N ILE A 14 -5.59 -1.07 -7.85
CA ILE A 14 -5.43 -2.17 -8.80
C ILE A 14 -4.88 -3.35 -8.00
N THR A 15 -5.69 -4.37 -7.82
CA THR A 15 -5.35 -5.54 -6.99
C THR A 15 -5.92 -6.82 -7.61
N CYS A 16 -5.47 -7.98 -7.15
CA CYS A 16 -6.01 -9.28 -7.60
C CYS A 16 -7.47 -9.53 -7.18
N ILE A 17 -8.08 -8.65 -6.38
CA ILE A 17 -9.52 -8.72 -6.03
C ILE A 17 -10.36 -7.71 -6.79
N GLY A 18 -9.76 -6.84 -7.61
CA GLY A 18 -10.49 -5.90 -8.45
C GLY A 18 -9.73 -4.61 -8.73
N HIS A 19 -10.17 -3.93 -9.78
CA HIS A 19 -9.61 -2.67 -10.27
C HIS A 19 -10.63 -1.55 -10.09
N GLY A 20 -10.17 -0.40 -9.60
CA GLY A 20 -11.00 0.76 -9.28
C GLY A 20 -11.73 0.63 -7.93
N ARG A 21 -12.16 1.75 -7.41
CA ARG A 21 -12.73 1.89 -6.07
C ARG A 21 -13.89 0.93 -5.78
N GLU A 22 -14.90 0.88 -6.65
CA GLU A 22 -16.11 0.11 -6.38
C GLU A 22 -15.87 -1.40 -6.46
N ASN A 23 -15.11 -1.87 -7.47
CA ASN A 23 -14.79 -3.30 -7.58
C ASN A 23 -13.96 -3.77 -6.38
N PHE A 24 -12.98 -2.97 -5.97
CA PHE A 24 -12.16 -3.25 -4.81
C PHE A 24 -13.01 -3.33 -3.54
N TRP A 25 -13.86 -2.33 -3.28
CA TRP A 25 -14.73 -2.31 -2.10
C TRP A 25 -15.72 -3.48 -2.08
N ASN A 26 -16.36 -3.78 -3.20
CA ASN A 26 -17.30 -4.91 -3.30
C ASN A 26 -16.60 -6.25 -3.04
N ALA A 27 -15.35 -6.40 -3.47
CA ALA A 27 -14.55 -7.60 -3.19
C ALA A 27 -14.18 -7.71 -1.69
N ILE A 28 -13.90 -6.58 -1.02
CA ILE A 28 -13.71 -6.55 0.43
C ILE A 28 -14.99 -6.99 1.15
N LEU A 29 -16.15 -6.46 0.75
CA LEU A 29 -17.44 -6.85 1.32
C LEU A 29 -17.80 -8.32 1.05
N ALA A 30 -17.29 -8.91 -0.03
CA ALA A 30 -17.49 -10.33 -0.34
C ALA A 30 -16.69 -11.27 0.57
N GLU A 31 -15.78 -10.75 1.39
CA GLU A 31 -14.98 -11.49 2.38
C GLU A 31 -14.21 -12.69 1.79
N LYS A 32 -13.74 -12.54 0.55
CA LYS A 32 -13.07 -13.61 -0.20
C LYS A 32 -11.66 -13.23 -0.61
N SER A 33 -10.72 -14.14 -0.41
CA SER A 33 -9.35 -14.00 -0.88
C SER A 33 -9.26 -14.05 -2.39
N GLY A 34 -8.48 -13.14 -2.98
CA GLY A 34 -8.05 -13.19 -4.38
C GLY A 34 -6.76 -13.97 -4.61
N ILE A 35 -6.17 -14.50 -3.54
CA ILE A 35 -4.93 -15.30 -3.61
C ILE A 35 -5.23 -16.64 -4.31
N LYS A 36 -4.40 -16.98 -5.29
CA LYS A 36 -4.56 -18.17 -6.12
C LYS A 36 -3.31 -19.03 -6.11
N SER A 37 -3.45 -20.24 -6.66
CA SER A 37 -2.31 -21.10 -6.94
C SER A 37 -1.30 -20.40 -7.85
N PHE A 38 -0.03 -20.50 -7.48
CA PHE A 38 1.07 -19.88 -8.20
C PHE A 38 2.18 -20.91 -8.46
N ASP A 39 2.64 -21.02 -9.70
CA ASP A 39 3.77 -21.85 -10.06
C ASP A 39 5.07 -21.05 -9.92
N SER A 40 5.78 -21.31 -8.84
CA SER A 40 7.09 -20.71 -8.57
C SER A 40 8.27 -21.51 -9.17
N GLY A 41 8.01 -22.52 -9.98
CA GLY A 41 9.02 -23.40 -10.56
C GLY A 41 9.68 -24.27 -9.49
N VAL A 42 10.97 -24.05 -9.23
CA VAL A 42 11.77 -24.86 -8.28
C VAL A 42 11.59 -24.45 -6.81
N PHE A 43 10.92 -23.35 -6.54
CA PHE A 43 10.72 -22.85 -5.17
C PHE A 43 9.49 -23.48 -4.51
N ARG A 44 9.36 -23.32 -3.18
CA ARG A 44 8.32 -23.98 -2.38
C ARG A 44 7.04 -23.17 -2.26
N VAL A 45 7.04 -21.93 -2.69
CA VAL A 45 5.87 -21.05 -2.69
C VAL A 45 4.81 -21.59 -3.65
N ARG A 46 3.54 -21.63 -3.21
CA ARG A 46 2.42 -22.19 -3.99
C ARG A 46 1.25 -21.20 -4.15
N ALA A 47 1.34 -20.02 -3.56
CA ALA A 47 0.28 -19.02 -3.55
C ALA A 47 0.84 -17.63 -3.86
N ALA A 48 0.07 -16.85 -4.62
CA ALA A 48 0.36 -15.44 -4.88
C ALA A 48 -0.93 -14.63 -5.11
N GLY A 49 -0.86 -13.33 -4.85
CA GLY A 49 -1.87 -12.35 -5.25
C GLY A 49 -1.57 -11.80 -6.64
N GLU A 50 -1.67 -12.64 -7.66
CA GLU A 50 -1.41 -12.29 -9.05
C GLU A 50 -2.63 -11.67 -9.74
N ILE A 51 -2.43 -10.62 -10.53
CA ILE A 51 -3.47 -9.97 -11.34
C ILE A 51 -3.50 -10.62 -12.73
N ASN A 52 -4.33 -11.64 -12.89
CA ASN A 52 -4.38 -12.46 -14.10
C ASN A 52 -5.25 -11.86 -15.23
N ASP A 53 -6.15 -10.93 -14.90
CA ASP A 53 -7.05 -10.23 -15.82
C ASP A 53 -6.49 -8.89 -16.32
N TRP A 54 -5.19 -8.66 -16.13
CA TRP A 54 -4.52 -7.45 -16.57
C TRP A 54 -4.31 -7.41 -18.08
N ASP A 55 -5.05 -6.53 -18.74
CA ASP A 55 -4.90 -6.23 -20.17
C ASP A 55 -4.39 -4.79 -20.37
N PRO A 56 -3.08 -4.57 -20.50
CA PRO A 56 -2.51 -3.24 -20.62
C PRO A 56 -2.81 -2.56 -21.96
N GLU A 57 -3.24 -3.29 -22.99
CA GLU A 57 -3.56 -2.71 -24.30
C GLU A 57 -4.83 -1.86 -24.26
N GLN A 58 -5.69 -2.06 -23.26
CA GLN A 58 -6.85 -1.19 -23.00
C GLN A 58 -6.45 0.23 -22.57
N PHE A 59 -5.24 0.40 -22.04
CA PHE A 59 -4.78 1.67 -21.45
C PHE A 59 -3.63 2.30 -22.23
N PHE A 60 -2.82 1.50 -22.92
CA PHE A 60 -1.59 1.95 -23.54
C PHE A 60 -1.45 1.50 -24.99
N SER A 61 -0.91 2.37 -25.83
CA SER A 61 -0.48 1.96 -27.17
C SER A 61 0.69 0.94 -27.10
N PRO A 62 0.87 0.09 -28.12
CA PRO A 62 1.98 -0.87 -28.16
C PRO A 62 3.37 -0.21 -28.07
N GLN A 63 3.51 1.03 -28.55
CA GLN A 63 4.76 1.80 -28.46
C GLN A 63 5.02 2.26 -27.03
N ARG A 64 3.96 2.63 -26.30
CA ARG A 64 4.05 3.05 -24.90
C ARG A 64 4.40 1.85 -24.00
N LEU A 65 3.78 0.70 -24.20
CA LEU A 65 4.04 -0.54 -23.46
C LEU A 65 5.51 -0.99 -23.56
N LYS A 66 6.16 -0.78 -24.67
CA LYS A 66 7.60 -1.09 -24.82
C LYS A 66 8.51 -0.26 -23.90
N ARG A 67 7.99 0.77 -23.25
CA ARG A 67 8.74 1.67 -22.37
C ARG A 67 8.33 1.56 -20.90
N LEU A 68 7.34 0.73 -20.57
CA LEU A 68 6.83 0.56 -19.22
C LEU A 68 7.16 -0.84 -18.70
N ASP A 69 7.69 -0.90 -17.46
CA ASP A 69 7.65 -2.13 -16.68
C ASP A 69 6.23 -2.35 -16.13
N ARG A 70 5.90 -3.58 -15.76
CA ARG A 70 4.57 -3.94 -15.25
C ARG A 70 4.15 -3.09 -14.04
N TYR A 71 5.06 -2.83 -13.10
CA TYR A 71 4.75 -1.98 -11.94
C TYR A 71 4.42 -0.54 -12.36
N ALA A 72 5.11 0.00 -13.36
CA ALA A 72 4.83 1.33 -13.87
C ALA A 72 3.50 1.40 -14.64
N GLN A 73 3.07 0.29 -15.26
CA GLN A 73 1.73 0.17 -15.85
C GLN A 73 0.66 0.28 -14.75
N PHE A 74 0.80 -0.48 -13.66
CA PHE A 74 -0.09 -0.38 -12.51
C PHE A 74 -0.11 1.05 -11.93
N ALA A 75 1.04 1.67 -11.77
CA ALA A 75 1.16 3.03 -11.26
C ALA A 75 0.39 4.06 -12.10
N VAL A 76 0.58 4.06 -13.42
CA VAL A 76 -0.11 5.01 -14.31
C VAL A 76 -1.61 4.77 -14.35
N VAL A 77 -2.05 3.49 -14.42
CA VAL A 77 -3.49 3.19 -14.48
C VAL A 77 -4.15 3.45 -13.12
N SER A 78 -3.51 3.12 -12.00
CA SER A 78 -4.04 3.46 -10.69
C SER A 78 -4.19 4.97 -10.49
N ALA A 79 -3.22 5.75 -10.97
CA ALA A 79 -3.29 7.22 -10.97
C ALA A 79 -4.46 7.73 -11.84
N LYS A 80 -4.65 7.16 -13.03
CA LYS A 80 -5.79 7.48 -13.90
C LYS A 80 -7.11 7.23 -13.19
N LEU A 81 -7.29 6.05 -12.60
CA LEU A 81 -8.51 5.69 -11.87
C LEU A 81 -8.78 6.63 -10.69
N ALA A 82 -7.73 7.03 -9.95
CA ALA A 82 -7.86 7.97 -8.84
C ALA A 82 -8.26 9.38 -9.31
N LEU A 83 -7.68 9.85 -10.44
CA LEU A 83 -8.00 11.14 -11.02
C LEU A 83 -9.44 11.18 -11.56
N GLU A 84 -9.90 10.10 -12.21
CA GLU A 84 -11.27 9.94 -12.67
C GLU A 84 -12.26 9.92 -11.50
N ASP A 85 -11.94 9.19 -10.44
CA ASP A 85 -12.73 9.14 -9.21
C ASP A 85 -12.81 10.52 -8.52
N ALA A 86 -11.70 11.24 -8.45
CA ALA A 86 -11.65 12.62 -7.96
C ALA A 86 -12.39 13.62 -8.87
N ARG A 87 -12.72 13.24 -10.09
CA ARG A 87 -13.20 14.16 -11.14
C ARG A 87 -12.27 15.36 -11.30
N LEU A 88 -10.97 15.12 -11.23
CA LEU A 88 -9.94 16.13 -11.40
C LEU A 88 -9.52 16.19 -12.86
N GLU A 89 -9.66 17.36 -13.47
CA GLU A 89 -9.22 17.55 -14.85
C GLU A 89 -7.69 17.55 -14.95
N TYR A 90 -7.18 16.90 -15.95
CA TYR A 90 -5.75 16.87 -16.28
C TYR A 90 -5.54 16.98 -17.78
N SER A 91 -4.42 17.54 -18.17
CA SER A 91 -4.06 17.63 -19.58
C SER A 91 -2.56 17.73 -19.76
N ARG A 92 -2.02 16.87 -20.60
CA ARG A 92 -0.61 16.94 -20.99
C ARG A 92 -0.28 18.21 -21.77
N GLU A 93 -1.25 18.75 -22.50
CA GLU A 93 -1.09 19.98 -23.30
C GLU A 93 -1.17 21.26 -22.46
N LYS A 94 -1.78 21.15 -21.27
CA LYS A 94 -1.89 22.24 -20.27
C LYS A 94 -1.28 21.78 -18.95
N PRO A 95 0.06 21.72 -18.87
CA PRO A 95 0.74 21.21 -17.68
C PRO A 95 0.40 22.03 -16.43
N GLN A 96 0.36 21.33 -15.28
CA GLN A 96 -0.05 21.88 -13.99
C GLN A 96 1.14 21.93 -13.02
N ASP A 97 1.57 23.15 -12.66
CA ASP A 97 2.74 23.38 -11.81
C ASP A 97 2.47 23.12 -10.32
N ARG A 98 1.18 23.14 -9.90
CA ARG A 98 0.75 22.94 -8.52
C ARG A 98 0.20 21.52 -8.27
N VAL A 99 0.42 20.56 -9.20
CA VAL A 99 0.08 19.16 -9.03
C VAL A 99 1.37 18.34 -8.98
N GLY A 100 1.59 17.66 -7.86
CA GLY A 100 2.76 16.83 -7.59
C GLY A 100 2.48 15.33 -7.65
N VAL A 101 3.55 14.53 -7.56
CA VAL A 101 3.47 13.06 -7.49
C VAL A 101 4.40 12.55 -6.40
N SER A 102 3.87 11.82 -5.43
CA SER A 102 4.65 11.08 -4.43
C SER A 102 4.36 9.59 -4.56
N PHE A 103 5.36 8.78 -4.92
CA PHE A 103 5.10 7.39 -5.27
C PHE A 103 6.10 6.42 -4.63
N GLY A 104 5.61 5.27 -4.17
CA GLY A 104 6.39 4.24 -3.49
C GLY A 104 6.54 2.95 -4.30
N THR A 105 7.70 2.33 -4.20
CA THR A 105 7.95 0.97 -4.69
C THR A 105 9.08 0.36 -3.87
N ALA A 106 9.07 -0.96 -3.66
CA ALA A 106 10.17 -1.63 -2.99
C ALA A 106 11.28 -2.05 -3.96
N LEU A 107 10.89 -2.54 -5.14
CA LEU A 107 11.78 -3.21 -6.10
C LEU A 107 11.84 -2.55 -7.47
N GLY A 108 10.93 -1.62 -7.77
CA GLY A 108 10.88 -0.94 -9.07
C GLY A 108 10.70 -1.90 -10.25
N GLY A 109 11.44 -1.68 -11.32
CA GLY A 109 11.33 -2.43 -12.56
C GLY A 109 12.02 -3.81 -12.57
N VAL A 110 11.88 -4.57 -11.51
CA VAL A 110 12.54 -5.89 -11.36
C VAL A 110 12.09 -6.90 -12.42
N CYS A 111 10.82 -6.87 -12.83
CA CYS A 111 10.30 -7.75 -13.89
C CYS A 111 11.07 -7.55 -15.20
N LYS A 112 11.25 -6.29 -15.59
CA LYS A 112 11.96 -5.96 -16.81
C LYS A 112 13.45 -6.23 -16.69
N ALA A 113 14.03 -6.01 -15.53
CA ALA A 113 15.43 -6.34 -15.26
C ALA A 113 15.70 -7.85 -15.47
N GLU A 114 14.87 -8.71 -14.88
CA GLU A 114 15.00 -10.17 -15.04
C GLU A 114 14.78 -10.61 -16.49
N GLU A 115 13.71 -10.15 -17.13
CA GLU A 115 13.45 -10.44 -18.57
C GLU A 115 14.64 -10.08 -19.45
N GLN A 116 15.19 -8.90 -19.30
CA GLN A 116 16.29 -8.41 -20.14
C GLN A 116 17.61 -9.10 -19.80
N TYR A 117 17.83 -9.50 -18.55
CA TYR A 117 18.97 -10.32 -18.19
C TYR A 117 18.93 -11.72 -18.83
N LEU A 118 17.77 -12.36 -18.85
CA LEU A 118 17.60 -13.66 -19.56
C LEU A 118 17.82 -13.50 -21.07
N ARG A 119 17.43 -12.38 -21.66
CA ARG A 119 17.73 -12.07 -23.07
C ARG A 119 19.20 -11.82 -23.30
N TYR A 120 19.88 -11.14 -22.40
CA TYR A 120 21.33 -10.94 -22.44
C TYR A 120 22.07 -12.28 -22.43
N LEU A 121 21.70 -13.20 -21.55
CA LEU A 121 22.33 -14.54 -21.51
C LEU A 121 22.18 -15.32 -22.84
N LYS A 122 21.05 -15.13 -23.54
CA LYS A 122 20.78 -15.82 -24.83
C LYS A 122 21.43 -15.14 -26.03
N LYS A 123 21.55 -13.80 -26.04
CA LYS A 123 21.89 -13.01 -27.24
C LYS A 123 23.07 -12.03 -27.08
N GLY A 124 23.71 -12.06 -25.89
CA GLY A 124 24.72 -11.06 -25.52
C GLY A 124 24.15 -9.65 -25.45
N ALA A 125 25.01 -8.63 -25.57
CA ALA A 125 24.62 -7.21 -25.49
C ALA A 125 23.50 -6.81 -26.48
N ARG A 126 23.44 -7.45 -27.66
CA ARG A 126 22.37 -7.23 -28.64
C ARG A 126 20.98 -7.65 -28.19
N GLY A 127 20.89 -8.45 -27.11
CA GLY A 127 19.63 -8.88 -26.51
C GLY A 127 18.97 -7.81 -25.65
N VAL A 128 19.73 -6.86 -25.13
CA VAL A 128 19.26 -5.83 -24.20
C VAL A 128 18.58 -4.68 -24.95
N GLN A 129 17.40 -4.31 -24.50
CA GLN A 129 16.65 -3.19 -25.11
C GLN A 129 17.19 -1.84 -24.60
N PRO A 130 17.35 -0.84 -25.47
CA PRO A 130 17.79 0.50 -25.04
C PRO A 130 16.88 1.16 -23.99
N THR A 131 15.59 0.79 -23.99
CA THR A 131 14.60 1.32 -23.04
C THR A 131 14.76 0.77 -21.61
N LEU A 132 15.59 -0.26 -21.40
CA LEU A 132 15.79 -0.85 -20.08
C LEU A 132 16.23 0.19 -19.04
N ALA A 133 17.11 1.11 -19.42
CA ALA A 133 17.61 2.16 -18.51
C ALA A 133 16.50 3.00 -17.88
N VAL A 134 15.38 3.24 -18.61
CA VAL A 134 14.24 4.03 -18.13
C VAL A 134 13.11 3.18 -17.54
N GLN A 135 13.19 1.86 -17.64
CA GLN A 135 12.21 0.93 -17.13
C GLN A 135 12.57 0.39 -15.74
N VAL A 136 13.89 0.21 -15.51
CA VAL A 136 14.37 -0.50 -14.31
C VAL A 136 14.52 0.38 -13.09
N PHE A 137 14.70 1.70 -13.24
CA PHE A 137 14.89 2.57 -12.09
C PHE A 137 13.58 2.82 -11.31
N GLY A 138 13.67 2.90 -9.98
CA GLY A 138 12.51 3.05 -9.11
C GLY A 138 11.65 4.30 -9.38
N GLY A 139 12.23 5.39 -9.87
CA GLY A 139 11.54 6.61 -10.26
C GLY A 139 10.68 6.51 -11.53
N SER A 140 10.70 5.37 -12.23
CA SER A 140 9.94 5.20 -13.48
C SER A 140 8.42 5.38 -13.26
N ALA A 141 7.87 4.93 -12.13
CA ALA A 141 6.44 5.08 -11.84
C ALA A 141 6.02 6.55 -11.78
N HIS A 142 6.61 7.34 -10.86
CA HIS A 142 6.22 8.76 -10.70
C HIS A 142 6.49 9.57 -11.97
N SER A 143 7.63 9.33 -12.64
CA SER A 143 7.98 10.04 -13.89
C SER A 143 6.96 9.77 -15.00
N ASN A 144 6.50 8.52 -15.13
CA ASN A 144 5.48 8.17 -16.12
C ASN A 144 4.10 8.76 -15.79
N ILE A 145 3.72 8.85 -14.50
CA ILE A 145 2.51 9.55 -14.06
C ILE A 145 2.61 11.04 -14.43
N ALA A 146 3.71 11.70 -14.06
CA ALA A 146 3.93 13.11 -14.34
C ALA A 146 3.87 13.43 -15.85
N ILE A 147 4.50 12.59 -16.67
CA ILE A 147 4.50 12.75 -18.14
C ILE A 147 3.10 12.50 -18.72
N GLU A 148 2.39 11.47 -18.24
CA GLU A 148 1.09 11.08 -18.80
C GLU A 148 0.03 12.15 -18.55
N PHE A 149 0.02 12.73 -17.35
CA PHE A 149 -1.03 13.66 -16.92
C PHE A 149 -0.62 15.14 -16.94
N GLY A 150 0.64 15.44 -17.26
CA GLY A 150 1.13 16.83 -17.35
C GLY A 150 1.39 17.48 -15.98
N PHE A 151 1.78 16.71 -14.96
CA PHE A 151 2.07 17.24 -13.63
C PHE A 151 3.52 17.69 -13.52
N ARG A 152 3.75 18.91 -13.08
CA ARG A 152 5.08 19.52 -12.98
C ARG A 152 5.43 20.02 -11.58
N GLY A 153 4.55 19.79 -10.60
CA GLY A 153 4.82 20.10 -9.21
C GLY A 153 5.86 19.16 -8.59
N ALA A 154 6.02 19.24 -7.27
CA ALA A 154 6.97 18.41 -6.54
C ALA A 154 6.76 16.92 -6.84
N GLY A 155 7.84 16.20 -7.13
CA GLY A 155 7.76 14.79 -7.49
C GLY A 155 8.89 13.96 -6.89
N THR A 156 8.53 12.85 -6.22
CA THR A 156 9.50 11.92 -5.64
C THR A 156 9.07 10.47 -5.81
N THR A 157 10.06 9.58 -5.80
CA THR A 157 9.85 8.16 -5.55
C THR A 157 10.66 7.76 -4.32
N ASN A 158 10.03 7.05 -3.40
CA ASN A 158 10.69 6.44 -2.27
C ASN A 158 10.75 4.91 -2.43
N SER A 159 11.77 4.29 -1.80
CA SER A 159 11.94 2.84 -1.76
C SER A 159 12.15 2.39 -0.31
N ASN A 160 11.11 2.56 0.50
CA ASN A 160 11.08 2.23 1.93
C ASN A 160 10.46 0.85 2.18
N SER A 161 10.82 -0.14 1.32
CA SER A 161 10.32 -1.51 1.44
C SER A 161 8.79 -1.56 1.52
N CYS A 162 8.22 -2.35 2.43
CA CYS A 162 6.76 -2.50 2.60
C CYS A 162 6.06 -1.20 3.04
N ALA A 163 6.79 -0.23 3.59
CA ALA A 163 6.24 1.05 4.04
C ALA A 163 6.13 2.12 2.93
N SER A 164 6.65 1.85 1.71
CA SER A 164 6.78 2.86 0.66
C SER A 164 5.47 3.58 0.32
N GLY A 165 4.36 2.86 0.24
CA GLY A 165 3.04 3.44 -0.04
C GLY A 165 2.55 4.39 1.05
N THR A 166 2.71 4.00 2.32
CA THR A 166 2.39 4.84 3.48
C THR A 166 3.26 6.09 3.52
N VAL A 167 4.56 5.94 3.24
CA VAL A 167 5.50 7.08 3.13
C VAL A 167 5.04 8.04 2.03
N SER A 168 4.58 7.55 0.89
CA SER A 168 4.08 8.40 -0.19
C SER A 168 2.87 9.24 0.21
N VAL A 169 1.94 8.68 0.98
CA VAL A 169 0.78 9.39 1.54
C VAL A 169 1.23 10.44 2.55
N GLY A 170 2.17 10.09 3.43
CA GLY A 170 2.74 11.02 4.42
C GLY A 170 3.52 12.17 3.81
N GLU A 171 4.31 11.92 2.77
CA GLU A 171 5.03 12.98 2.05
C GLU A 171 4.05 13.90 1.29
N ALA A 172 2.96 13.37 0.75
CA ALA A 172 1.91 14.19 0.15
C ALA A 172 1.28 15.15 1.16
N LEU A 173 1.02 14.69 2.40
CA LEU A 173 0.58 15.56 3.50
C LEU A 173 1.57 16.69 3.74
N ARG A 174 2.87 16.40 3.77
CA ARG A 174 3.92 17.41 3.96
C ARG A 174 3.96 18.41 2.81
N TYR A 175 3.93 17.94 1.55
CA TYR A 175 3.97 18.83 0.39
C TYR A 175 2.80 19.82 0.38
N ILE A 176 1.60 19.40 0.80
CA ILE A 176 0.43 20.26 0.90
C ILE A 176 0.58 21.23 2.08
N ARG A 177 0.97 20.72 3.25
CA ARG A 177 1.15 21.54 4.47
C ARG A 177 2.18 22.65 4.32
N ASP A 178 3.28 22.35 3.60
CA ASP A 178 4.40 23.25 3.38
C ASP A 178 4.22 24.12 2.12
N ASP A 179 3.01 24.08 1.51
CA ASP A 179 2.64 24.88 0.33
C ASP A 179 3.49 24.65 -0.93
N PHE A 180 4.08 23.46 -1.09
CA PHE A 180 4.78 23.11 -2.32
C PHE A 180 3.81 22.95 -3.49
N VAL A 181 2.65 22.33 -3.24
CA VAL A 181 1.61 22.03 -4.24
C VAL A 181 0.21 22.09 -3.60
N ASP A 182 -0.83 22.09 -4.43
CA ASP A 182 -2.23 22.04 -3.99
C ASP A 182 -2.83 20.66 -4.12
N VAL A 183 -2.28 19.83 -5.01
CA VAL A 183 -2.72 18.47 -5.29
C VAL A 183 -1.50 17.55 -5.37
N VAL A 184 -1.62 16.35 -4.84
CA VAL A 184 -0.63 15.28 -4.99
C VAL A 184 -1.31 13.98 -5.41
N VAL A 185 -0.84 13.37 -6.48
CA VAL A 185 -1.11 11.96 -6.73
C VAL A 185 -0.12 11.15 -5.90
N ALA A 186 -0.60 10.61 -4.79
CA ALA A 186 0.20 9.81 -3.87
C ALA A 186 -0.14 8.32 -4.01
N GLY A 187 0.85 7.45 -3.95
CA GLY A 187 0.54 6.03 -4.09
C GLY A 187 1.75 5.11 -4.02
N GLY A 188 1.52 3.88 -4.43
CA GLY A 188 2.56 2.88 -4.59
C GLY A 188 2.14 1.78 -5.56
N ALA A 189 3.11 1.21 -6.26
CA ALA A 189 2.88 0.07 -7.14
C ALA A 189 4.05 -0.90 -7.09
N GLU A 190 3.75 -2.17 -7.29
CA GLU A 190 4.73 -3.25 -7.27
C GLU A 190 4.35 -4.36 -8.23
N ALA A 191 5.34 -4.96 -8.88
CA ALA A 191 5.18 -6.18 -9.67
C ALA A 191 6.35 -7.14 -9.38
N PRO A 192 6.35 -7.79 -8.20
CA PRO A 192 7.52 -8.52 -7.71
C PRO A 192 7.50 -10.02 -8.06
N LEU A 193 6.49 -10.50 -8.79
CA LEU A 193 6.29 -11.94 -9.05
C LEU A 193 7.25 -12.45 -10.13
N THR A 194 8.55 -12.32 -9.87
CA THR A 194 9.64 -12.84 -10.72
C THR A 194 10.36 -14.00 -10.04
N THR A 195 11.05 -14.82 -10.84
CA THR A 195 11.76 -16.00 -10.35
C THR A 195 12.82 -15.62 -9.31
N ILE A 196 13.62 -14.59 -9.57
CA ILE A 196 14.69 -14.16 -8.64
C ILE A 196 14.10 -13.58 -7.36
N THR A 197 13.07 -12.75 -7.47
CA THR A 197 12.44 -12.14 -6.28
C THR A 197 11.79 -13.20 -5.40
N ILE A 198 10.96 -14.07 -5.97
CA ILE A 198 10.32 -15.19 -5.25
C ILE A 198 11.39 -16.05 -4.58
N GLY A 199 12.43 -16.42 -5.33
CA GLY A 199 13.53 -17.23 -4.81
C GLY A 199 14.26 -16.58 -3.64
N ALA A 200 14.54 -15.28 -3.71
CA ALA A 200 15.22 -14.56 -2.64
C ALA A 200 14.41 -14.60 -1.32
N PHE A 201 13.10 -14.36 -1.40
CA PHE A 201 12.23 -14.39 -0.21
C PHE A 201 11.91 -15.80 0.29
N ASP A 202 11.81 -16.81 -0.61
CA ASP A 202 11.63 -18.22 -0.20
C ASP A 202 12.86 -18.78 0.53
N ILE A 203 14.07 -18.46 0.05
CA ILE A 203 15.34 -18.91 0.67
C ILE A 203 15.48 -18.40 2.10
N ILE A 204 15.11 -17.16 2.39
CA ILE A 204 15.13 -16.62 3.75
C ILE A 204 13.91 -17.04 4.59
N LYS A 205 13.05 -17.88 4.06
CA LYS A 205 11.89 -18.50 4.75
C LYS A 205 10.89 -17.51 5.33
N THR A 206 10.64 -16.42 4.64
CA THR A 206 9.68 -15.39 5.06
C THR A 206 8.32 -15.52 4.39
N MET A 207 8.25 -16.31 3.30
CA MET A 207 7.01 -16.55 2.55
C MET A 207 6.28 -17.78 3.07
N SER A 208 4.95 -17.74 2.98
CA SER A 208 4.08 -18.86 3.32
C SER A 208 4.34 -20.07 2.40
N ARG A 209 4.35 -21.24 3.02
CA ARG A 209 4.44 -22.53 2.34
C ARG A 209 3.19 -23.37 2.58
N TRP A 210 2.08 -22.71 2.82
CA TRP A 210 0.81 -23.34 3.10
C TRP A 210 0.49 -24.41 2.04
N PRO A 211 0.26 -25.67 2.46
CA PRO A 211 0.24 -26.79 1.51
C PRO A 211 -1.11 -27.04 0.84
N GLU A 212 -2.18 -26.44 1.39
CA GLU A 212 -3.56 -26.71 0.99
C GLU A 212 -4.10 -25.63 0.05
N ASN A 213 -5.33 -25.20 0.28
CA ASN A 213 -5.99 -24.16 -0.50
C ASN A 213 -5.19 -22.83 -0.45
N PRO A 214 -4.66 -22.34 -1.58
CA PRO A 214 -3.84 -21.15 -1.62
C PRO A 214 -4.56 -19.89 -1.13
N ALA A 215 -5.89 -19.82 -1.23
CA ALA A 215 -6.68 -18.71 -0.69
C ALA A 215 -6.57 -18.57 0.83
N LEU A 216 -6.15 -19.63 1.53
CA LEU A 216 -5.95 -19.64 2.98
C LEU A 216 -4.49 -19.38 3.40
N ALA A 217 -3.57 -19.19 2.47
CA ALA A 217 -2.14 -19.07 2.76
C ALA A 217 -1.79 -17.77 3.51
N CYS A 218 -2.47 -16.66 3.23
CA CYS A 218 -2.32 -15.41 3.96
C CYS A 218 -3.40 -15.33 5.06
N ARG A 219 -2.98 -15.44 6.31
CA ARG A 219 -3.85 -15.55 7.49
C ARG A 219 -3.33 -14.71 8.66
N PRO A 220 -3.44 -13.38 8.56
CA PRO A 220 -2.93 -12.49 9.60
C PRO A 220 -3.49 -12.85 10.99
N PHE A 221 -2.65 -12.76 12.01
CA PHE A 221 -2.96 -13.04 13.41
C PHE A 221 -3.37 -14.49 13.75
N ASP A 222 -3.61 -15.36 12.77
CA ASP A 222 -3.95 -16.77 13.02
C ASP A 222 -2.73 -17.52 13.62
N LEU A 223 -2.97 -18.43 14.55
CA LEU A 223 -1.92 -19.22 15.19
C LEU A 223 -1.09 -20.04 14.17
N LEU A 224 -1.71 -20.50 13.09
CA LEU A 224 -1.06 -21.32 12.05
C LEU A 224 -0.46 -20.49 10.92
N ARG A 225 -0.34 -19.16 11.06
CA ARG A 225 0.36 -18.33 10.06
C ARG A 225 1.81 -18.76 9.93
N ASP A 226 2.29 -18.87 8.71
CA ASP A 226 3.62 -19.43 8.42
C ASP A 226 4.49 -18.53 7.53
N GLY A 227 4.01 -17.33 7.18
CA GLY A 227 4.72 -16.38 6.34
C GLY A 227 3.78 -15.50 5.53
N PHE A 228 4.32 -14.49 4.89
CA PHE A 228 3.54 -13.64 3.99
C PHE A 228 3.32 -14.32 2.62
N VAL A 229 2.27 -13.92 1.93
CA VAL A 229 2.04 -14.27 0.52
C VAL A 229 2.36 -13.06 -0.34
N MET A 230 3.23 -13.22 -1.34
CA MET A 230 3.59 -12.13 -2.25
C MET A 230 2.43 -11.81 -3.19
N GLY A 231 2.19 -10.52 -3.42
CA GLY A 231 1.21 -10.02 -4.37
C GLY A 231 1.80 -8.98 -5.31
N GLU A 232 1.01 -8.56 -6.30
CA GLU A 232 1.30 -7.44 -7.18
C GLU A 232 0.11 -6.48 -7.24
N GLY A 233 0.35 -5.27 -7.75
CA GLY A 233 -0.67 -4.25 -7.93
C GLY A 233 -0.23 -2.89 -7.44
N GLY A 234 -1.20 -2.04 -7.12
CA GLY A 234 -0.95 -0.69 -6.63
C GLY A 234 -2.22 0.02 -6.22
N ALA A 235 -2.04 1.18 -5.64
CA ALA A 235 -3.10 2.16 -5.47
C ALA A 235 -2.53 3.56 -5.58
N SER A 236 -3.35 4.46 -6.11
CA SER A 236 -3.12 5.90 -6.07
C SER A 236 -4.28 6.58 -5.35
N LEU A 237 -3.94 7.62 -4.61
CA LEU A 237 -4.87 8.53 -3.97
C LEU A 237 -4.63 9.94 -4.53
N VAL A 238 -5.69 10.64 -4.86
CA VAL A 238 -5.62 12.09 -5.08
C VAL A 238 -5.78 12.75 -3.73
N ILE A 239 -4.75 13.46 -3.30
CA ILE A 239 -4.72 14.20 -2.04
C ILE A 239 -4.67 15.69 -2.37
N GLU A 240 -5.64 16.44 -1.89
CA GLU A 240 -5.80 17.85 -2.19
C GLU A 240 -5.74 18.73 -0.94
N GLU A 241 -5.34 19.96 -1.13
CA GLU A 241 -5.57 20.98 -0.12
C GLU A 241 -7.08 21.17 0.08
N LEU A 242 -7.52 21.30 1.34
CA LEU A 242 -8.94 21.28 1.71
C LEU A 242 -9.78 22.34 0.98
N GLU A 243 -9.31 23.61 0.94
CA GLU A 243 -10.06 24.67 0.29
C GLU A 243 -10.04 24.56 -1.23
N HIS A 244 -8.97 23.99 -1.81
CA HIS A 244 -8.93 23.60 -3.21
C HIS A 244 -10.01 22.55 -3.51
N ALA A 245 -10.09 21.48 -2.72
CA ALA A 245 -11.11 20.44 -2.89
C ALA A 245 -12.54 20.98 -2.74
N ARG A 246 -12.78 21.81 -1.72
CA ARG A 246 -14.09 22.46 -1.48
C ARG A 246 -14.51 23.39 -2.61
N SER A 247 -13.59 24.19 -3.12
CA SER A 247 -13.87 25.18 -4.18
C SER A 247 -14.40 24.56 -5.48
N ARG A 248 -14.01 23.30 -5.75
CA ARG A 248 -14.47 22.55 -6.92
C ARG A 248 -15.58 21.52 -6.60
N GLY A 249 -16.08 21.49 -5.36
CA GLY A 249 -17.15 20.57 -4.94
C GLY A 249 -16.74 19.09 -4.97
N ALA A 250 -15.47 18.79 -4.65
CA ALA A 250 -14.98 17.42 -4.60
C ALA A 250 -15.66 16.60 -3.50
N HIS A 251 -15.89 15.31 -3.76
CA HIS A 251 -16.17 14.37 -2.68
C HIS A 251 -14.89 14.16 -1.85
N ILE A 252 -15.02 14.24 -0.54
CA ILE A 252 -13.90 14.04 0.39
C ILE A 252 -14.15 12.73 1.14
N TYR A 253 -13.28 11.73 0.93
CA TYR A 253 -13.34 10.44 1.61
C TYR A 253 -12.82 10.51 3.04
N ALA A 254 -11.69 11.18 3.23
CA ALA A 254 -11.00 11.29 4.51
C ALA A 254 -10.05 12.50 4.51
N GLU A 255 -9.62 12.92 5.69
CA GLU A 255 -8.50 13.84 5.88
C GLU A 255 -7.25 13.08 6.31
N VAL A 256 -6.09 13.43 5.79
CA VAL A 256 -4.79 12.92 6.25
C VAL A 256 -4.32 13.82 7.39
N LEU A 257 -4.38 13.31 8.62
CA LEU A 257 -4.17 14.10 9.83
C LEU A 257 -2.75 14.07 10.36
N GLY A 258 -2.07 12.93 10.26
CA GLY A 258 -0.74 12.77 10.81
C GLY A 258 0.05 11.67 10.13
N TYR A 259 1.37 11.78 10.23
CA TYR A 259 2.31 10.86 9.62
C TYR A 259 3.62 10.81 10.40
N SER A 260 4.20 9.61 10.46
CA SER A 260 5.55 9.40 10.96
C SER A 260 6.30 8.35 10.16
N ILE A 261 7.62 8.43 10.22
CA ILE A 261 8.55 7.42 9.71
C ILE A 261 9.79 7.38 10.58
N ASN A 262 10.26 6.18 10.92
CA ASN A 262 11.55 5.98 11.60
C ASN A 262 12.17 4.62 11.22
N ASN A 263 13.31 4.31 11.84
CA ASN A 263 14.03 3.07 11.62
C ASN A 263 14.36 2.39 12.96
N ASP A 264 14.40 1.05 12.93
CA ASP A 264 14.83 0.20 14.05
C ASP A 264 16.34 0.30 14.30
N ALA A 265 17.12 0.50 13.24
CA ALA A 265 18.58 0.44 13.26
C ALA A 265 19.12 -0.85 13.93
N PHE A 266 18.45 -1.98 13.66
CA PHE A 266 18.69 -3.25 14.34
C PHE A 266 19.10 -4.38 13.37
N HIS A 267 18.20 -4.77 12.45
CA HIS A 267 18.42 -5.90 11.54
C HIS A 267 17.66 -5.72 10.23
N MET A 268 18.18 -6.29 9.11
CA MET A 268 17.57 -6.12 7.78
C MET A 268 16.22 -6.82 7.61
N THR A 269 15.96 -7.92 8.32
CA THR A 269 14.75 -8.73 8.11
C THR A 269 13.97 -9.07 9.38
N SER A 270 14.50 -8.73 10.56
CA SER A 270 13.82 -8.98 11.85
C SER A 270 13.44 -7.67 12.51
N PRO A 271 12.21 -7.54 13.02
CA PRO A 271 11.81 -6.36 13.78
C PRO A 271 12.61 -6.26 15.09
N LEU A 272 12.68 -5.06 15.63
CA LEU A 272 13.26 -4.82 16.95
C LEU A 272 12.43 -5.56 18.03
N PRO A 273 13.00 -6.47 18.83
CA PRO A 273 12.24 -7.38 19.69
C PRO A 273 11.29 -6.72 20.68
N ASN A 274 11.63 -5.52 21.18
CA ASN A 274 10.80 -4.75 22.12
C ASN A 274 9.79 -3.81 21.42
N GLY A 275 9.82 -3.74 20.08
CA GLY A 275 8.92 -2.88 19.30
C GLY A 275 9.09 -1.37 19.52
N GLU A 276 10.20 -0.92 20.15
CA GLU A 276 10.41 0.48 20.53
C GLU A 276 10.19 1.45 19.37
N SER A 277 10.72 1.14 18.18
CA SER A 277 10.61 2.02 17.02
C SER A 277 9.22 2.04 16.42
N SER A 278 8.52 0.89 16.35
CA SER A 278 7.12 0.83 15.89
C SER A 278 6.18 1.55 16.85
N ILE A 279 6.40 1.41 18.17
CA ILE A 279 5.69 2.17 19.22
C ILE A 279 5.93 3.68 19.03
N ARG A 280 7.18 4.08 18.81
CA ARG A 280 7.52 5.48 18.58
C ARG A 280 6.88 6.00 17.30
N ALA A 281 6.88 5.24 16.20
CA ALA A 281 6.22 5.63 14.96
C ALA A 281 4.73 5.90 15.18
N MET A 282 4.00 4.99 15.84
CA MET A 282 2.58 5.21 16.15
C MET A 282 2.35 6.45 17.01
N ARG A 283 3.16 6.67 18.06
CA ARG A 283 3.06 7.86 18.93
C ARG A 283 3.37 9.17 18.19
N GLU A 284 4.39 9.18 17.36
CA GLU A 284 4.76 10.35 16.55
C GLU A 284 3.66 10.68 15.53
N ALA A 285 3.03 9.68 14.91
CA ALA A 285 1.89 9.89 14.00
C ALA A 285 0.67 10.49 14.74
N LEU A 286 0.37 10.02 15.95
CA LEU A 286 -0.66 10.60 16.82
C LEU A 286 -0.33 12.05 17.21
N THR A 287 0.93 12.32 17.55
CA THR A 287 1.39 13.68 17.90
C THR A 287 1.25 14.62 16.69
N ASP A 288 1.63 14.18 15.48
CA ASP A 288 1.46 14.98 14.26
C ASP A 288 -0.02 15.22 13.91
N ALA A 289 -0.87 14.23 14.20
CA ALA A 289 -2.33 14.33 14.08
C ALA A 289 -2.98 15.16 15.18
N GLN A 290 -2.28 15.49 16.27
CA GLN A 290 -2.80 16.15 17.48
C GLN A 290 -3.91 15.34 18.17
N LEU A 291 -3.79 14.00 18.18
CA LEU A 291 -4.75 13.09 18.77
C LEU A 291 -4.17 12.35 19.97
N ALA A 292 -5.03 12.10 20.98
CA ALA A 292 -4.74 11.16 22.05
C ALA A 292 -4.96 9.71 21.55
N PRO A 293 -4.25 8.72 22.09
CA PRO A 293 -4.41 7.31 21.71
C PRO A 293 -5.85 6.79 21.81
N GLU A 294 -6.61 7.29 22.79
CA GLU A 294 -8.00 6.90 23.06
C GLU A 294 -9.00 7.39 22.01
N GLN A 295 -8.57 8.25 21.08
CA GLN A 295 -9.42 8.77 20.01
C GLN A 295 -9.39 7.89 18.76
N ILE A 296 -8.49 6.92 18.66
CA ILE A 296 -8.42 5.99 17.53
C ILE A 296 -9.56 4.98 17.63
N ASP A 297 -10.36 4.86 16.58
CA ASP A 297 -11.51 3.96 16.52
C ASP A 297 -11.19 2.62 15.85
N TYR A 298 -10.18 2.59 14.99
CA TYR A 298 -9.76 1.39 14.26
C TYR A 298 -8.29 1.46 13.87
N ILE A 299 -7.61 0.31 13.90
CA ILE A 299 -6.26 0.15 13.33
C ILE A 299 -6.31 -0.81 12.15
N ASN A 300 -5.87 -0.34 10.98
CA ASN A 300 -5.45 -1.20 9.90
C ASN A 300 -3.99 -1.57 10.13
N ALA A 301 -3.76 -2.80 10.54
CA ALA A 301 -2.45 -3.29 10.93
C ALA A 301 -1.59 -3.67 9.72
N HIS A 302 -0.28 -3.60 9.88
CA HIS A 302 0.63 -4.17 8.90
C HIS A 302 0.36 -5.66 8.67
N ALA A 303 0.24 -6.42 9.75
CA ALA A 303 -0.30 -7.77 9.77
C ALA A 303 0.12 -8.63 8.57
N SER A 304 1.43 -8.87 8.44
CA SER A 304 2.03 -9.55 7.27
C SER A 304 1.74 -11.05 7.20
N SER A 305 1.02 -11.63 8.16
CA SER A 305 0.85 -13.08 8.30
C SER A 305 2.14 -13.83 8.65
N THR A 306 3.15 -13.13 9.19
CA THR A 306 4.35 -13.76 9.72
C THR A 306 4.26 -13.93 11.23
N GLN A 307 4.89 -14.98 11.75
CA GLN A 307 4.86 -15.26 13.19
C GLN A 307 5.45 -14.09 14.01
N LEU A 308 6.57 -13.52 13.53
CA LEU A 308 7.29 -12.47 14.25
C LEU A 308 6.57 -11.11 14.19
N ASN A 309 6.12 -10.69 13.00
CA ASN A 309 5.52 -9.36 12.86
C ASN A 309 4.20 -9.25 13.62
N ASP A 310 3.27 -10.18 13.40
CA ASP A 310 1.90 -10.01 13.88
C ASP A 310 1.81 -9.98 15.42
N SER A 311 2.62 -10.79 16.10
CA SER A 311 2.74 -10.77 17.55
C SER A 311 3.46 -9.51 18.08
N ALA A 312 4.53 -9.07 17.41
CA ALA A 312 5.26 -7.85 17.79
C ALA A 312 4.38 -6.60 17.57
N GLU A 313 3.63 -6.53 16.48
CA GLU A 313 2.69 -5.45 16.21
C GLU A 313 1.56 -5.41 17.24
N THR A 314 0.97 -6.56 17.57
CA THR A 314 -0.03 -6.68 18.66
C THR A 314 0.50 -6.11 19.98
N ALA A 315 1.71 -6.48 20.38
CA ALA A 315 2.34 -5.97 21.59
C ALA A 315 2.58 -4.45 21.51
N SER A 316 3.01 -3.95 20.36
CA SER A 316 3.24 -2.52 20.15
C SER A 316 1.94 -1.71 20.21
N ILE A 317 0.87 -2.17 19.59
CA ILE A 317 -0.46 -1.55 19.65
C ILE A 317 -0.94 -1.46 21.10
N LYS A 318 -0.81 -2.54 21.88
CA LYS A 318 -1.18 -2.56 23.32
C LYS A 318 -0.37 -1.55 24.13
N GLN A 319 0.91 -1.36 23.84
CA GLN A 319 1.74 -0.38 24.54
C GLN A 319 1.41 1.08 24.17
N VAL A 320 0.93 1.33 22.96
CA VAL A 320 0.52 2.67 22.53
C VAL A 320 -0.85 3.05 23.07
N LEU A 321 -1.81 2.15 22.93
CA LEU A 321 -3.23 2.42 23.25
C LEU A 321 -3.62 2.02 24.69
N GLY A 322 -2.77 1.28 25.42
CA GLY A 322 -3.09 0.81 26.77
C GLY A 322 -4.38 -0.02 26.77
N ASN A 323 -5.25 0.23 27.75
CA ASN A 323 -6.53 -0.47 27.89
C ASN A 323 -7.51 -0.21 26.71
N HIS A 324 -7.29 0.84 25.93
CA HIS A 324 -8.10 1.17 24.77
C HIS A 324 -7.92 0.15 23.64
N ALA A 325 -6.75 -0.46 23.52
CA ALA A 325 -6.46 -1.49 22.53
C ALA A 325 -7.44 -2.68 22.52
N GLN A 326 -8.00 -3.02 23.70
CA GLN A 326 -8.97 -4.11 23.84
C GLN A 326 -10.41 -3.72 23.45
N ARG A 327 -10.64 -2.45 23.09
CA ARG A 327 -11.99 -1.89 22.85
C ARG A 327 -12.22 -1.55 21.38
N ILE A 328 -11.16 -1.49 20.59
CA ILE A 328 -11.22 -1.11 19.20
C ILE A 328 -10.89 -2.28 18.27
N PRO A 329 -11.48 -2.33 17.07
CA PRO A 329 -11.10 -3.30 16.06
C PRO A 329 -9.67 -3.03 15.53
N VAL A 330 -8.98 -4.14 15.24
CA VAL A 330 -7.67 -4.16 14.60
C VAL A 330 -7.71 -5.22 13.51
N SER A 331 -7.58 -4.90 12.23
CA SER A 331 -7.60 -5.94 11.21
C SER A 331 -6.41 -5.92 10.27
N GLY A 332 -6.06 -7.12 9.77
CA GLY A 332 -5.06 -7.36 8.76
C GLY A 332 -5.72 -7.72 7.43
N THR A 333 -5.61 -6.86 6.44
CA THR A 333 -6.36 -6.99 5.18
C THR A 333 -5.61 -7.72 4.07
N LYS A 334 -4.36 -8.12 4.31
CA LYS A 334 -3.52 -8.83 3.33
C LYS A 334 -4.07 -10.23 2.94
N GLY A 335 -4.95 -10.81 3.73
CA GLY A 335 -5.67 -12.03 3.37
C GLY A 335 -6.46 -11.91 2.05
N TYR A 336 -6.88 -10.71 1.69
CA TYR A 336 -7.62 -10.45 0.46
C TYR A 336 -6.75 -10.41 -0.79
N TYR A 337 -5.68 -9.59 -0.77
CA TYR A 337 -4.89 -9.24 -1.95
C TYR A 337 -3.41 -9.59 -1.83
N ALA A 338 -3.04 -10.41 -0.82
CA ALA A 338 -1.66 -10.75 -0.48
C ALA A 338 -0.86 -9.51 -0.03
N HIS A 339 0.45 -9.56 -0.13
CA HIS A 339 1.36 -8.49 0.25
C HIS A 339 2.11 -7.96 -0.98
N PRO A 340 1.62 -6.92 -1.67
CA PRO A 340 2.31 -6.30 -2.80
C PRO A 340 3.38 -5.29 -2.33
N LEU A 341 4.21 -5.69 -1.40
CA LEU A 341 5.41 -5.00 -0.89
C LEU A 341 5.23 -3.46 -0.80
N GLY A 342 5.94 -2.71 -1.63
CA GLY A 342 5.92 -1.24 -1.62
C GLY A 342 4.57 -0.59 -1.96
N ALA A 343 3.66 -1.31 -2.59
CA ALA A 343 2.32 -0.83 -2.90
C ALA A 343 1.35 -0.93 -1.71
N THR A 344 1.64 -1.81 -0.75
CA THR A 344 0.68 -2.21 0.29
C THR A 344 0.13 -1.04 1.08
N GLY A 345 0.98 -0.14 1.57
CA GLY A 345 0.54 0.98 2.40
C GLY A 345 -0.40 1.96 1.67
N ALA A 346 -0.27 2.10 0.36
CA ALA A 346 -1.20 2.89 -0.45
C ALA A 346 -2.56 2.20 -0.63
N ILE A 347 -2.56 0.87 -0.82
CA ILE A 347 -3.81 0.08 -0.88
C ILE A 347 -4.53 0.13 0.47
N GLU A 348 -3.80 0.01 1.56
CA GLU A 348 -4.32 0.08 2.93
C GLU A 348 -4.85 1.49 3.27
N ALA A 349 -4.16 2.55 2.86
CA ALA A 349 -4.67 3.92 3.01
C ALA A 349 -5.96 4.16 2.20
N ALA A 350 -6.04 3.62 0.98
CA ALA A 350 -7.26 3.64 0.17
C ALA A 350 -8.42 2.91 0.87
N LEU A 351 -8.14 1.74 1.44
CA LEU A 351 -9.12 0.96 2.21
C LEU A 351 -9.58 1.71 3.46
N CYS A 352 -8.66 2.34 4.21
CA CYS A 352 -8.98 3.13 5.39
C CYS A 352 -9.87 4.34 5.06
N ALA A 353 -9.58 5.03 3.94
CA ALA A 353 -10.41 6.13 3.47
C ALA A 353 -11.84 5.66 3.12
N LEU A 354 -11.97 4.51 2.47
CA LEU A 354 -13.28 3.89 2.20
C LEU A 354 -13.98 3.42 3.47
N ALA A 355 -13.25 2.88 4.45
CA ALA A 355 -13.81 2.48 5.74
C ALA A 355 -14.40 3.68 6.49
N LEU A 356 -13.71 4.84 6.47
CA LEU A 356 -14.22 6.11 7.03
C LEU A 356 -15.47 6.61 6.29
N ASP A 357 -15.46 6.58 4.97
CA ASP A 357 -16.59 7.03 4.14
C ASP A 357 -17.82 6.13 4.31
N ARG A 358 -17.62 4.81 4.39
CA ARG A 358 -18.67 3.80 4.46
C ARG A 358 -19.05 3.40 5.89
N GLN A 359 -18.30 3.87 6.91
CA GLN A 359 -18.51 3.54 8.33
C GLN A 359 -18.54 2.03 8.59
N TRP A 360 -17.57 1.31 8.00
CA TRP A 360 -17.50 -0.14 8.07
C TRP A 360 -16.06 -0.63 8.26
N VAL A 361 -15.87 -1.59 9.17
CA VAL A 361 -14.57 -2.18 9.47
C VAL A 361 -14.36 -3.47 8.69
N PRO A 362 -13.33 -3.55 7.84
CA PRO A 362 -13.00 -4.77 7.12
C PRO A 362 -12.45 -5.84 8.06
N PRO A 363 -12.81 -7.12 7.85
CA PRO A 363 -12.34 -8.20 8.70
C PRO A 363 -10.93 -8.66 8.34
N THR A 364 -10.30 -9.36 9.26
CA THR A 364 -9.20 -10.27 9.01
C THR A 364 -9.77 -11.60 8.55
N ILE A 365 -9.72 -11.87 7.25
CA ILE A 365 -10.16 -13.17 6.72
C ILE A 365 -9.12 -14.27 6.96
N ASN A 366 -9.54 -15.53 6.85
CA ASN A 366 -8.72 -16.74 7.09
C ASN A 366 -8.28 -16.93 8.54
N TYR A 367 -8.95 -16.27 9.50
CA TYR A 367 -8.69 -16.44 10.92
C TYR A 367 -9.50 -17.62 11.46
N THR A 368 -8.84 -18.72 11.82
CA THR A 368 -9.49 -19.95 12.29
C THR A 368 -8.96 -20.44 13.64
N ASN A 369 -7.73 -20.06 14.00
CA ASN A 369 -7.07 -20.55 15.21
C ASN A 369 -6.57 -19.33 16.02
N HIS A 370 -7.09 -19.22 17.23
CA HIS A 370 -6.69 -18.15 18.14
C HIS A 370 -5.20 -18.26 18.53
N ASP A 371 -4.45 -17.18 18.38
CA ASP A 371 -3.10 -17.04 18.90
C ASP A 371 -3.12 -16.18 20.16
N PRO A 372 -2.72 -16.71 21.34
CA PRO A 372 -2.67 -15.93 22.57
C PRO A 372 -1.74 -14.72 22.54
N LEU A 373 -0.80 -14.67 21.60
CA LEU A 373 0.09 -13.52 21.38
C LEU A 373 -0.56 -12.42 20.53
N CYS A 374 -1.69 -12.72 19.89
CA CYS A 374 -2.45 -11.81 19.02
C CYS A 374 -3.89 -11.64 19.57
N ASP A 375 -4.02 -11.28 20.83
CA ASP A 375 -5.24 -11.26 21.65
C ASP A 375 -6.05 -9.96 21.56
N LEU A 376 -5.99 -9.23 20.45
CA LEU A 376 -6.84 -8.07 20.16
C LEU A 376 -8.13 -8.50 19.44
N ASP A 377 -9.09 -7.58 19.32
CA ASP A 377 -10.23 -7.77 18.43
C ASP A 377 -9.77 -7.66 16.96
N VAL A 378 -9.31 -8.79 16.41
CA VAL A 378 -8.79 -8.84 15.04
C VAL A 378 -9.88 -8.87 13.97
N VAL A 379 -11.13 -8.64 14.32
CA VAL A 379 -12.30 -8.69 13.44
C VAL A 379 -12.32 -9.99 12.62
N PRO A 380 -12.50 -11.14 13.26
CA PRO A 380 -12.30 -12.43 12.60
C PRO A 380 -13.38 -12.72 11.54
N ASN A 381 -12.95 -12.88 10.30
CA ASN A 381 -13.68 -13.34 9.11
C ASN A 381 -14.88 -12.49 8.65
N HIS A 382 -15.57 -11.77 9.52
CA HIS A 382 -16.75 -10.97 9.17
C HIS A 382 -16.58 -9.52 9.58
N GLY A 383 -16.73 -8.63 8.59
CA GLY A 383 -16.70 -7.19 8.83
C GLY A 383 -17.98 -6.70 9.52
N ARG A 384 -17.94 -5.47 9.99
CA ARG A 384 -19.07 -4.89 10.72
C ARG A 384 -19.14 -3.36 10.58
N GLU A 385 -20.33 -2.84 10.70
CA GLU A 385 -20.56 -1.40 10.86
C GLU A 385 -19.92 -0.90 12.18
N ALA A 386 -19.35 0.30 12.12
CA ALA A 386 -18.80 0.98 13.29
C ALA A 386 -18.79 2.49 13.05
N GLU A 387 -18.95 3.24 14.15
CA GLU A 387 -18.72 4.68 14.11
C GLU A 387 -17.22 4.96 14.07
N LEU A 388 -16.73 5.41 12.91
CA LEU A 388 -15.33 5.67 12.66
C LEU A 388 -15.09 7.17 12.47
N THR A 389 -14.26 7.74 13.31
CA THR A 389 -13.78 9.13 13.19
C THR A 389 -12.29 9.16 12.86
N TYR A 390 -11.50 8.31 13.50
CA TYR A 390 -10.05 8.27 13.30
C TYR A 390 -9.54 6.85 13.12
N ILE A 391 -8.77 6.65 12.06
CA ILE A 391 -8.12 5.37 11.74
C ILE A 391 -6.61 5.56 11.69
N MET A 392 -5.86 4.64 12.29
CA MET A 392 -4.42 4.53 12.11
C MET A 392 -4.12 3.37 11.15
N SER A 393 -3.25 3.60 10.16
CA SER A 393 -2.72 2.55 9.30
C SER A 393 -1.22 2.41 9.50
N ASN A 394 -0.78 1.19 9.82
CA ASN A 394 0.61 0.85 10.12
C ASN A 394 1.29 0.14 8.95
N SER A 395 2.55 0.45 8.71
CA SER A 395 3.39 -0.26 7.76
C SER A 395 4.79 -0.47 8.35
N PHE A 396 5.17 -1.74 8.51
CA PHE A 396 6.47 -2.15 9.04
C PHE A 396 7.22 -2.97 7.98
N GLY A 397 8.38 -2.52 7.57
CA GLY A 397 9.10 -3.06 6.43
C GLY A 397 10.46 -3.65 6.77
N PHE A 398 10.96 -4.50 5.89
CA PHE A 398 12.35 -4.92 5.91
C PHE A 398 13.28 -3.68 5.91
N GLY A 399 14.46 -3.82 6.53
CA GLY A 399 15.32 -2.69 6.86
C GLY A 399 14.99 -2.04 8.20
N GLY A 400 13.94 -2.53 8.89
CA GLY A 400 13.46 -1.95 10.14
C GLY A 400 12.76 -0.59 9.94
N ILE A 401 12.13 -0.40 8.78
CA ILE A 401 11.42 0.83 8.44
C ILE A 401 10.01 0.77 9.01
N ASN A 402 9.65 1.74 9.84
CA ASN A 402 8.31 1.86 10.43
C ASN A 402 7.67 3.15 9.97
N ALA A 403 6.47 3.06 9.39
CA ALA A 403 5.68 4.23 9.00
C ALA A 403 4.23 4.05 9.44
N CYS A 404 3.64 5.13 9.93
CA CYS A 404 2.24 5.18 10.34
C CYS A 404 1.57 6.42 9.74
N VAL A 405 0.33 6.28 9.29
CA VAL A 405 -0.52 7.39 8.87
C VAL A 405 -1.81 7.37 9.67
N VAL A 406 -2.29 8.56 10.05
CA VAL A 406 -3.57 8.75 10.72
C VAL A 406 -4.51 9.47 9.78
N LEU A 407 -5.66 8.84 9.53
CA LEU A 407 -6.74 9.39 8.73
C LEU A 407 -7.93 9.76 9.62
N GLY A 408 -8.59 10.85 9.29
CA GLY A 408 -9.81 11.28 9.96
C GLY A 408 -11.00 11.32 9.01
N LYS A 409 -12.20 11.26 9.57
CA LYS A 409 -13.44 11.45 8.83
C LYS A 409 -13.42 12.76 8.06
N ALA A 410 -14.04 12.79 6.90
CA ALA A 410 -14.14 13.98 6.06
C ALA A 410 -14.58 15.22 6.87
N PRO A 411 -13.88 16.34 6.78
CA PRO A 411 -14.28 17.55 7.48
C PRO A 411 -15.60 18.10 6.91
N GLN A 412 -16.50 18.47 7.79
CA GLN A 412 -17.78 19.10 7.43
C GLN A 412 -17.61 20.47 6.78
#